data_fefd9cd86566e83974db807fccfd3603
#
_entry.id   fefd9cd86566e83974db807fccfd3603
#
_cell.length_a   1.000
_cell.length_b   1.000
_cell.length_c   1.000
_cell.angle_alpha   90.00
_cell.angle_beta   90.00
_cell.angle_gamma   90.00
#
_symmetry.space_group_name_H-M   'P 1'
#
loop_
_entity.id
_entity.type
_entity.pdbx_description
1 polymer ?
#
loop_
_entity_poly.entity_id
_entity_poly.type
_entity_poly.pdbx_seq_one_letter_code
_entity_poly.pdbx_strand_id
1 'polypeptide(L)'
;LKRQYEWAHYIILASNWLPKDVNDWTQLEDIINKVRTDGKVPIIALPTIELEQTTTGATDIEVFAKENKRYPNTTELLHLEKLAYRDLGNNLMDKITWRLQNFAKEKKIKVLDKKDFQCDMKSKRCYVLNNDGYRIIYDHAHYSKEGAIFYSKIVDKTNWLSIDK
;
A
#
# COMPACT_ATOMS: atom_id res chain seq x y z
N LEU A 1 3.62 13.58 -19.76
CA LEU A 1 4.55 13.41 -18.60
C LEU A 1 5.49 14.61 -18.42
N LYS A 2 6.24 15.07 -19.45
CA LYS A 2 7.19 16.19 -19.31
C LYS A 2 6.52 17.46 -18.77
N ARG A 3 5.41 17.89 -19.38
CA ARG A 3 4.66 19.10 -18.99
C ARG A 3 4.11 18.97 -17.56
N GLN A 4 3.59 17.82 -17.16
CA GLN A 4 3.09 17.56 -15.82
C GLN A 4 4.21 17.62 -14.77
N TYR A 5 5.38 17.06 -15.08
CA TYR A 5 6.55 17.13 -14.23
C TYR A 5 7.01 18.58 -14.02
N GLU A 6 7.04 19.39 -15.08
CA GLU A 6 7.46 20.79 -15.00
C GLU A 6 6.59 21.62 -14.03
N TRP A 7 5.30 21.31 -13.95
CA TRP A 7 4.33 22.04 -13.11
C TRP A 7 4.20 21.51 -11.68
N ALA A 8 4.61 20.27 -11.46
CA ALA A 8 4.50 19.65 -10.16
C ALA A 8 5.49 20.26 -9.17
N HIS A 9 5.03 20.54 -7.95
CA HIS A 9 5.89 20.90 -6.82
C HIS A 9 6.37 19.68 -6.07
N TYR A 10 5.52 18.67 -5.95
CA TYR A 10 5.81 17.40 -5.29
C TYR A 10 5.87 16.26 -6.32
N ILE A 11 6.85 15.38 -6.16
CA ILE A 11 7.02 14.20 -7.00
C ILE A 11 6.90 12.95 -6.13
N ILE A 12 5.82 12.20 -6.31
CA ILE A 12 5.61 10.94 -5.60
C ILE A 12 6.29 9.82 -6.37
N LEU A 13 7.30 9.24 -5.76
CA LEU A 13 8.03 8.08 -6.27
C LEU A 13 7.29 6.82 -5.78
N ALA A 14 6.58 6.19 -6.69
CA ALA A 14 5.84 4.96 -6.46
C ALA A 14 6.30 3.90 -7.46
N SER A 15 6.63 2.72 -6.97
CA SER A 15 7.08 1.60 -7.79
C SER A 15 6.58 0.29 -7.19
N ASN A 16 6.62 -0.76 -7.97
CA ASN A 16 6.62 -2.11 -7.46
C ASN A 16 8.04 -2.41 -6.96
N TRP A 17 8.29 -2.03 -5.70
CA TRP A 17 9.60 -2.15 -5.06
C TRP A 17 10.02 -3.62 -4.95
N LEU A 18 11.05 -4.01 -5.67
CA LEU A 18 11.58 -5.38 -5.65
C LEU A 18 12.79 -5.48 -4.71
N PRO A 19 13.15 -6.69 -4.23
CA PRO A 19 14.33 -6.88 -3.37
C PRO A 19 15.63 -6.32 -3.96
N LYS A 20 15.80 -6.41 -5.28
CA LYS A 20 16.97 -5.84 -5.97
C LYS A 20 17.04 -4.31 -5.84
N ASP A 21 15.88 -3.63 -5.86
CA ASP A 21 15.80 -2.18 -5.83
C ASP A 21 16.17 -1.62 -4.46
N VAL A 22 15.97 -2.41 -3.39
CA VAL A 22 16.32 -2.03 -2.01
C VAL A 22 17.67 -2.53 -1.54
N ASN A 23 18.40 -3.23 -2.39
CA ASN A 23 19.79 -3.62 -2.15
C ASN A 23 20.79 -2.64 -2.78
N ASP A 24 20.34 -1.88 -3.79
CA ASP A 24 21.13 -0.83 -4.43
C ASP A 24 20.26 0.42 -4.60
N TRP A 25 20.54 1.43 -3.81
CA TRP A 25 19.80 2.70 -3.81
C TRP A 25 20.28 3.71 -4.86
N THR A 26 21.32 3.39 -5.63
CA THR A 26 21.98 4.35 -6.53
C THR A 26 20.99 5.02 -7.49
N GLN A 27 20.15 4.22 -8.16
CA GLN A 27 19.16 4.76 -9.09
C GLN A 27 18.09 5.61 -8.38
N LEU A 28 17.64 5.20 -7.20
CA LEU A 28 16.67 5.96 -6.42
C LEU A 28 17.28 7.27 -5.93
N GLU A 29 18.53 7.26 -5.48
CA GLU A 29 19.26 8.47 -5.09
C GLU A 29 19.43 9.43 -6.26
N ASP A 30 19.78 8.95 -7.44
CA ASP A 30 19.91 9.76 -8.65
C ASP A 30 18.58 10.45 -9.01
N ILE A 31 17.47 9.72 -8.95
CA ILE A 31 16.14 10.28 -9.19
C ILE A 31 15.80 11.34 -8.14
N ILE A 32 16.06 11.07 -6.86
CA ILE A 32 15.79 12.01 -5.76
C ILE A 32 16.63 13.28 -5.93
N ASN A 33 17.91 13.13 -6.24
CA ASN A 33 18.81 14.24 -6.46
C ASN A 33 18.36 15.09 -7.66
N LYS A 34 17.96 14.46 -8.74
CA LYS A 34 17.38 15.14 -9.91
C LYS A 34 16.12 15.94 -9.53
N VAL A 35 15.18 15.32 -8.81
CA VAL A 35 13.95 15.98 -8.33
C VAL A 35 14.28 17.21 -7.49
N ARG A 36 15.23 17.11 -6.57
CA ARG A 36 15.68 18.23 -5.73
C ARG A 36 16.38 19.33 -6.51
N THR A 37 17.25 18.95 -7.45
CA THR A 37 17.95 19.91 -8.33
C THR A 37 16.96 20.71 -9.18
N ASP A 38 15.85 20.10 -9.57
CA ASP A 38 14.77 20.77 -10.29
C ASP A 38 13.85 21.61 -9.37
N GLY A 39 14.24 21.81 -8.10
CA GLY A 39 13.50 22.63 -7.12
C GLY A 39 12.21 21.98 -6.61
N LYS A 40 12.08 20.66 -6.74
CA LYS A 40 10.88 19.90 -6.37
C LYS A 40 11.11 19.05 -5.11
N VAL A 41 10.02 18.65 -4.47
CA VAL A 41 10.04 17.86 -3.24
C VAL A 41 9.77 16.39 -3.58
N PRO A 42 10.73 15.47 -3.38
CA PRO A 42 10.50 14.05 -3.54
C PRO A 42 9.76 13.46 -2.35
N ILE A 43 8.83 12.54 -2.61
CA ILE A 43 8.07 11.78 -1.64
C ILE A 43 8.11 10.32 -2.05
N ILE A 44 8.30 9.40 -1.12
CA ILE A 44 8.28 7.97 -1.40
C ILE A 44 6.92 7.40 -0.98
N ALA A 45 6.19 6.78 -1.92
CA ALA A 45 5.05 5.96 -1.59
C ALA A 45 5.52 4.54 -1.28
N LEU A 46 5.25 4.07 -0.08
CA LEU A 46 5.58 2.71 0.35
C LEU A 46 4.75 1.66 -0.41
N PRO A 47 5.19 0.40 -0.41
CA PRO A 47 4.48 -0.69 -1.08
C PRO A 47 3.01 -0.80 -0.66
N THR A 48 2.20 -1.35 -1.54
CA THR A 48 0.86 -1.81 -1.21
C THR A 48 0.96 -3.03 -0.29
N ILE A 49 0.01 -3.21 0.61
CA ILE A 49 -0.12 -4.44 1.36
C ILE A 49 -0.41 -5.57 0.37
N GLU A 50 0.34 -6.63 0.46
CA GLU A 50 0.07 -7.87 -0.25
C GLU A 50 -0.63 -8.84 0.70
N LEU A 51 -1.75 -9.38 0.26
CA LEU A 51 -2.44 -10.45 1.00
C LEU A 51 -1.66 -11.74 0.86
N GLU A 52 -1.50 -12.47 1.96
CA GLU A 52 -0.87 -13.78 1.91
C GLU A 52 -1.68 -14.73 1.02
N GLN A 53 -0.98 -15.49 0.22
CA GLN A 53 -1.56 -16.50 -0.65
C GLN A 53 -1.31 -17.88 -0.08
N THR A 54 -2.33 -18.74 -0.17
CA THR A 54 -2.17 -20.16 0.09
C THR A 54 -1.23 -20.81 -0.94
N THR A 55 -0.87 -22.05 -0.71
CA THR A 55 -0.07 -22.87 -1.66
C THR A 55 -0.70 -22.97 -3.05
N THR A 56 -1.99 -22.71 -3.18
CA THR A 56 -2.73 -22.70 -4.46
C THR A 56 -2.81 -21.31 -5.09
N GLY A 57 -2.19 -20.29 -4.49
CA GLY A 57 -2.21 -18.91 -4.96
C GLY A 57 -3.49 -18.13 -4.62
N ALA A 58 -4.40 -18.71 -3.83
CA ALA A 58 -5.64 -18.04 -3.41
C ALA A 58 -5.45 -17.28 -2.09
N THR A 59 -6.08 -16.14 -1.96
CA THR A 59 -6.14 -15.38 -0.71
C THR A 59 -7.19 -15.98 0.25
N ASP A 60 -7.10 -15.69 1.55
CA ASP A 60 -8.04 -16.22 2.55
C ASP A 60 -9.51 -15.90 2.22
N ILE A 61 -9.80 -14.72 1.66
CA ILE A 61 -11.17 -14.37 1.22
C ILE A 61 -11.64 -15.21 0.04
N GLU A 62 -10.74 -15.61 -0.86
CA GLU A 62 -11.07 -16.49 -1.98
C GLU A 62 -11.31 -17.92 -1.51
N VAL A 63 -10.50 -18.40 -0.59
CA VAL A 63 -10.69 -19.71 0.05
C VAL A 63 -12.06 -19.75 0.75
N PHE A 64 -12.35 -18.73 1.57
CA PHE A 64 -13.64 -18.62 2.24
C PHE A 64 -14.82 -18.66 1.27
N ALA A 65 -14.78 -17.83 0.20
CA ALA A 65 -15.85 -17.78 -0.80
C ALA A 65 -16.04 -19.10 -1.54
N LYS A 66 -14.96 -19.78 -1.87
CA LYS A 66 -14.97 -21.08 -2.55
C LYS A 66 -15.58 -22.19 -1.68
N GLU A 67 -15.19 -22.22 -0.41
CA GLU A 67 -15.64 -23.27 0.52
C GLU A 67 -17.08 -23.09 0.97
N ASN A 68 -17.46 -21.85 1.28
CA ASN A 68 -18.78 -21.52 1.85
C ASN A 68 -19.82 -21.16 0.78
N LYS A 69 -19.41 -20.85 -0.46
CA LYS A 69 -20.28 -20.42 -1.59
C LYS A 69 -21.22 -19.25 -1.22
N ARG A 70 -20.78 -18.39 -0.33
CA ARG A 70 -21.48 -17.19 0.14
C ARG A 70 -20.51 -16.13 0.60
N TYR A 71 -21.01 -14.91 0.81
CA TYR A 71 -20.25 -13.85 1.47
C TYR A 71 -20.08 -14.13 2.97
N PRO A 72 -18.97 -13.67 3.57
CA PRO A 72 -18.77 -13.76 5.01
C PRO A 72 -19.81 -12.88 5.75
N ASN A 73 -20.29 -13.36 6.88
CA ASN A 73 -21.01 -12.51 7.81
C ASN A 73 -20.04 -11.56 8.55
N THR A 74 -20.57 -10.66 9.38
CA THR A 74 -19.76 -9.64 10.08
C THR A 74 -18.61 -10.23 10.92
N THR A 75 -18.88 -11.33 11.62
CA THR A 75 -17.87 -11.99 12.48
C THR A 75 -16.77 -12.66 11.64
N GLU A 76 -17.16 -13.33 10.57
CA GLU A 76 -16.25 -13.98 9.63
C GLU A 76 -15.41 -12.94 8.87
N LEU A 77 -16.04 -11.85 8.43
CA LEU A 77 -15.32 -10.74 7.79
C LEU A 77 -14.28 -10.14 8.73
N LEU A 78 -14.65 -9.87 9.97
CA LEU A 78 -13.71 -9.36 10.97
C LEU A 78 -12.54 -10.33 11.22
N HIS A 79 -12.79 -11.64 11.17
CA HIS A 79 -11.73 -12.64 11.27
C HIS A 79 -10.78 -12.58 10.07
N LEU A 80 -11.30 -12.55 8.84
CA LEU A 80 -10.51 -12.42 7.60
C LEU A 80 -9.68 -11.14 7.57
N GLU A 81 -10.25 -10.01 8.01
CA GLU A 81 -9.54 -8.73 8.10
C GLU A 81 -8.40 -8.76 9.13
N LYS A 82 -8.58 -9.50 10.24
CA LYS A 82 -7.52 -9.71 11.23
C LYS A 82 -6.43 -10.64 10.71
N LEU A 83 -6.77 -11.66 9.93
CA LEU A 83 -5.78 -12.49 9.25
C LEU A 83 -4.94 -11.65 8.31
N ALA A 84 -5.57 -10.86 7.44
CA ALA A 84 -4.87 -9.94 6.55
C ALA A 84 -3.93 -8.96 7.30
N TYR A 85 -4.31 -8.52 8.50
CA TYR A 85 -3.44 -7.68 9.34
C TYR A 85 -2.29 -8.48 9.97
N ARG A 86 -2.54 -9.71 10.45
CA ARG A 86 -1.51 -10.57 11.06
C ARG A 86 -0.39 -10.87 10.10
N ASP A 87 -0.73 -11.01 8.82
CA ASP A 87 0.23 -11.36 7.77
C ASP A 87 1.16 -10.17 7.42
N LEU A 88 0.82 -8.95 7.92
CA LEU A 88 1.77 -7.84 7.95
C LEU A 88 2.91 -8.14 8.94
N GLY A 89 4.12 -7.92 8.51
CA GLY A 89 5.32 -8.10 9.35
C GLY A 89 6.09 -9.39 9.08
N ASN A 90 5.50 -10.34 8.37
CA ASN A 90 6.11 -11.65 8.12
C ASN A 90 6.54 -11.86 6.66
N ASN A 91 6.14 -10.96 5.76
CA ASN A 91 6.41 -11.12 4.33
C ASN A 91 7.60 -10.28 3.84
N LEU A 92 8.01 -10.55 2.61
CA LEU A 92 9.11 -9.84 1.95
C LEU A 92 8.84 -8.33 1.84
N MET A 93 7.58 -7.93 1.64
CA MET A 93 7.20 -6.51 1.47
C MET A 93 7.39 -5.70 2.74
N ASP A 94 7.25 -6.29 3.92
CA ASP A 94 7.54 -5.59 5.17
C ASP A 94 9.03 -5.31 5.34
N LYS A 95 9.91 -6.23 4.91
CA LYS A 95 11.36 -5.99 4.89
C LYS A 95 11.71 -4.87 3.92
N ILE A 96 11.07 -4.83 2.75
CA ILE A 96 11.25 -3.76 1.76
C ILE A 96 10.75 -2.44 2.33
N THR A 97 9.56 -2.42 2.93
CA THR A 97 8.97 -1.25 3.57
C THR A 97 9.90 -0.68 4.65
N TRP A 98 10.40 -1.53 5.54
CA TRP A 98 11.33 -1.12 6.60
C TRP A 98 12.62 -0.50 6.02
N ARG A 99 13.19 -1.08 4.97
CA ARG A 99 14.38 -0.54 4.30
C ARG A 99 14.10 0.82 3.65
N LEU A 100 12.97 0.96 2.94
CA LEU A 100 12.55 2.23 2.34
C LEU A 100 12.32 3.32 3.39
N GLN A 101 11.71 2.98 4.52
CA GLN A 101 11.50 3.91 5.63
C GLN A 101 12.83 4.40 6.21
N ASN A 102 13.80 3.50 6.43
CA ASN A 102 15.12 3.87 6.92
C ASN A 102 15.88 4.73 5.91
N PHE A 103 15.86 4.37 4.64
CA PHE A 103 16.44 5.17 3.55
C PHE A 103 15.80 6.57 3.49
N ALA A 104 14.49 6.65 3.51
CA ALA A 104 13.77 7.93 3.49
C ALA A 104 14.11 8.79 4.71
N LYS A 105 14.21 8.19 5.90
CA LYS A 105 14.62 8.87 7.13
C LYS A 105 16.04 9.43 7.01
N GLU A 106 16.98 8.63 6.55
CA GLU A 106 18.38 9.06 6.32
C GLU A 106 18.45 10.23 5.35
N LYS A 107 17.75 10.14 4.22
CA LYS A 107 17.72 11.17 3.18
C LYS A 107 16.76 12.32 3.48
N LYS A 108 16.08 12.33 4.62
CA LYS A 108 15.07 13.34 5.02
C LYS A 108 13.98 13.50 3.95
N ILE A 109 13.41 12.38 3.52
CA ILE A 109 12.33 12.32 2.53
C ILE A 109 11.06 11.90 3.25
N LYS A 110 9.93 12.56 2.93
CA LYS A 110 8.62 12.15 3.43
C LYS A 110 8.20 10.83 2.80
N VAL A 111 7.57 9.98 3.58
CA VAL A 111 6.93 8.76 3.11
C VAL A 111 5.42 8.86 3.19
N LEU A 112 4.74 8.22 2.25
CA LEU A 112 3.30 7.97 2.28
C LEU A 112 3.11 6.46 2.50
N ASP A 113 2.67 6.08 3.69
CA ASP A 113 2.42 4.68 4.02
C ASP A 113 0.97 4.31 3.64
N LYS A 114 0.83 3.38 2.72
CA LYS A 114 -0.49 2.92 2.28
C LYS A 114 -1.24 2.15 3.38
N LYS A 115 -0.54 1.62 4.39
CA LYS A 115 -1.17 0.99 5.55
C LYS A 115 -2.13 1.94 6.29
N ASP A 116 -1.86 3.23 6.25
CA ASP A 116 -2.69 4.27 6.91
C ASP A 116 -4.14 4.30 6.40
N PHE A 117 -4.38 3.88 5.16
CA PHE A 117 -5.73 3.80 4.61
C PHE A 117 -6.19 2.38 4.28
N GLN A 118 -5.27 1.44 4.12
CA GLN A 118 -5.60 0.04 3.84
C GLN A 118 -6.01 -0.73 5.09
N CYS A 119 -5.54 -0.29 6.26
CA CYS A 119 -5.81 -0.95 7.54
C CYS A 119 -6.31 0.02 8.59
N ASP A 120 -7.11 -0.52 9.51
CA ASP A 120 -7.36 0.10 10.79
C ASP A 120 -6.30 -0.41 11.80
N MET A 121 -5.28 0.39 12.01
CA MET A 121 -4.16 0.04 12.89
C MET A 121 -4.59 -0.11 14.36
N LYS A 122 -5.65 0.60 14.78
CA LYS A 122 -6.17 0.54 16.14
C LYS A 122 -6.88 -0.78 16.44
N SER A 123 -7.71 -1.23 15.52
CA SER A 123 -8.43 -2.52 15.65
C SER A 123 -7.63 -3.70 15.09
N LYS A 124 -6.43 -3.44 14.55
CA LYS A 124 -5.52 -4.44 13.96
C LYS A 124 -6.23 -5.29 12.89
N ARG A 125 -6.73 -4.62 11.86
CA ARG A 125 -7.41 -5.27 10.73
C ARG A 125 -7.12 -4.53 9.42
N CYS A 126 -7.00 -5.25 8.32
CA CYS A 126 -6.90 -4.67 6.99
C CYS A 126 -8.16 -5.00 6.18
N TYR A 127 -8.66 -4.03 5.45
CA TYR A 127 -9.91 -4.17 4.72
C TYR A 127 -9.76 -5.13 3.54
N VAL A 128 -10.61 -6.14 3.45
CA VAL A 128 -10.64 -7.13 2.35
C VAL A 128 -11.91 -7.01 1.49
N LEU A 129 -13.02 -6.53 2.07
CA LEU A 129 -14.26 -6.19 1.38
C LEU A 129 -14.67 -4.74 1.69
N ASN A 130 -15.36 -4.10 0.73
CA ASN A 130 -16.02 -2.82 0.99
C ASN A 130 -17.38 -3.03 1.70
N ASN A 131 -18.06 -1.93 2.03
CA ASN A 131 -19.33 -1.97 2.74
C ASN A 131 -20.48 -2.68 1.97
N ASP A 132 -20.35 -2.79 0.65
CA ASP A 132 -21.29 -3.45 -0.24
C ASP A 132 -20.95 -4.93 -0.49
N GLY A 133 -19.89 -5.43 0.15
CA GLY A 133 -19.41 -6.81 0.02
C GLY A 133 -18.51 -7.07 -1.20
N TYR A 134 -18.11 -6.05 -1.95
CA TYR A 134 -17.18 -6.24 -3.07
C TYR A 134 -15.75 -6.34 -2.59
N ARG A 135 -14.96 -7.18 -3.25
CA ARG A 135 -13.52 -7.31 -2.98
C ARG A 135 -12.80 -6.00 -3.23
N ILE A 136 -11.98 -5.58 -2.27
CA ILE A 136 -11.15 -4.38 -2.36
C ILE A 136 -9.89 -4.66 -3.16
N ILE A 137 -9.27 -5.83 -2.94
CA ILE A 137 -8.09 -6.28 -3.66
C ILE A 137 -8.51 -7.37 -4.65
N TYR A 138 -8.17 -7.15 -5.93
CA TYR A 138 -8.57 -8.03 -7.02
C TYR A 138 -7.89 -9.40 -6.95
N ASP A 139 -6.58 -9.41 -6.72
CA ASP A 139 -5.76 -10.60 -6.51
C ASP A 139 -5.07 -10.53 -5.13
N HIS A 140 -3.77 -10.63 -5.04
CA HIS A 140 -3.05 -10.48 -3.77
C HIS A 140 -2.53 -9.04 -3.53
N ALA A 141 -2.44 -8.20 -4.58
CA ALA A 141 -1.78 -6.89 -4.50
C ALA A 141 -2.50 -5.76 -5.24
N HIS A 142 -3.34 -6.05 -6.24
CA HIS A 142 -3.95 -5.03 -7.09
C HIS A 142 -5.37 -4.68 -6.61
N TYR A 143 -5.67 -3.38 -6.59
CA TYR A 143 -7.01 -2.91 -6.23
C TYR A 143 -8.04 -3.26 -7.31
N SER A 144 -9.21 -3.71 -6.90
CA SER A 144 -10.39 -3.72 -7.76
C SER A 144 -10.87 -2.28 -8.01
N LYS A 145 -11.76 -2.08 -8.97
CA LYS A 145 -12.40 -0.78 -9.19
C LYS A 145 -13.13 -0.31 -7.91
N GLU A 146 -13.87 -1.20 -7.29
CA GLU A 146 -14.62 -0.96 -6.06
C GLU A 146 -13.68 -0.67 -4.88
N GLY A 147 -12.53 -1.35 -4.84
CA GLY A 147 -11.48 -1.12 -3.88
C GLY A 147 -10.83 0.25 -4.03
N ALA A 148 -10.54 0.67 -5.26
CA ALA A 148 -10.01 2.00 -5.52
C ALA A 148 -11.00 3.11 -5.09
N ILE A 149 -12.31 2.93 -5.35
CA ILE A 149 -13.36 3.85 -4.90
C ILE A 149 -13.47 3.84 -3.36
N PHE A 150 -13.39 2.68 -2.73
CA PHE A 150 -13.44 2.56 -1.27
C PHE A 150 -12.27 3.29 -0.61
N TYR A 151 -11.05 3.03 -1.05
CA TYR A 151 -9.86 3.67 -0.49
C TYR A 151 -9.79 5.17 -0.80
N SER A 152 -10.25 5.63 -1.96
CA SER A 152 -10.28 7.06 -2.26
C SER A 152 -11.06 7.86 -1.22
N LYS A 153 -12.18 7.33 -0.72
CA LYS A 153 -12.98 7.96 0.34
C LYS A 153 -12.23 8.02 1.68
N ILE A 154 -11.41 7.01 1.99
CA ILE A 154 -10.59 7.01 3.21
C ILE A 154 -9.42 7.99 3.05
N VAL A 155 -8.74 7.97 1.93
CA VAL A 155 -7.64 8.91 1.59
C VAL A 155 -8.10 10.35 1.71
N ASP A 156 -9.27 10.68 1.16
CA ASP A 156 -9.87 12.02 1.25
C ASP A 156 -10.19 12.40 2.71
N LYS A 157 -10.89 11.52 3.43
CA LYS A 157 -11.28 11.74 4.83
C LYS A 157 -10.08 11.88 5.79
N THR A 158 -9.00 11.15 5.54
CA THR A 158 -7.81 11.15 6.41
C THR A 158 -6.77 12.18 6.03
N ASN A 159 -6.99 12.93 4.94
CA ASN A 159 -5.97 13.83 4.39
C ASN A 159 -4.60 13.13 4.19
N TRP A 160 -4.61 11.88 3.75
CA TRP A 160 -3.40 11.06 3.61
C TRP A 160 -2.35 11.71 2.69
N LEU A 161 -2.80 12.43 1.64
CA LEU A 161 -1.93 13.18 0.73
C LEU A 161 -1.48 14.55 1.28
N SER A 162 -1.91 14.95 2.49
CA SER A 162 -1.50 16.22 3.08
C SER A 162 0.00 16.22 3.38
N ILE A 163 0.75 17.07 2.69
CA ILE A 163 2.21 17.10 2.71
C ILE A 163 2.73 18.11 3.76
N ASP A 164 1.86 18.97 4.24
CA ASP A 164 2.19 20.12 5.11
C ASP A 164 2.00 19.83 6.62
N LYS A 165 2.18 18.58 7.05
CA LYS A 165 2.13 18.20 8.46
C LYS A 165 3.50 17.86 9.01
#